data_01949f7e1a41096fbc9b6ae10e86a99b
#
_entry.id   01949f7e1a41096fbc9b6ae10e86a99b
#
_cell.length_a   1.000
_cell.length_b   1.000
_cell.length_c   1.000
_cell.angle_alpha   90.00
_cell.angle_beta   90.00
_cell.angle_gamma   90.00
#
_symmetry.space_group_name_H-M   'P 1'
#
loop_
_entity.id
_entity.type
_entity.pdbx_description
1 polymer ?
#
loop_
_entity_poly.entity_id
_entity_poly.type
_entity_poly.pdbx_seq_one_letter_code
_entity_poly.pdbx_strand_id
1 'polypeptide(L)'
;SHTTMINGIGCLGWGVGGIEAEAAMLGQPISMLLPDVVGIRVSGLLKEGVTATDLVLTVTEMMRNHGVVGKFVEFFGNGLNNLPVSDRATLSNMAPEFGSTCAIFPIDNETIRYLRLTGRDEDQIQLVELYSKAQGLWREDDEEEAHYTDVIDLNLENIEPCLSGPKRPQDRIKLSDIPKTVGEEIGDKEINTNELSNGSVLIAAITSCTNTSNPAVMIGAGLLARNALKLGLQSKPWVKTSLAPGSKVVTKYLEESTLLKELEGLGFNIVGYGCTTCIGNSGPLNPDIAEAITSKNLNASSVLSGNRNFEGRIHPLIKQNFLASPPLVVAYALAGTMMINFESEPLGVSD
;
A
#
# COMPACT_ATOMS: atom_id res chain seq x y z
N SER A 1 -11.88 3.39 -6.34
CA SER A 1 -11.49 2.88 -5.02
C SER A 1 -11.96 1.44 -4.86
N HIS A 2 -11.32 0.71 -3.98
CA HIS A 2 -11.59 -0.69 -3.72
C HIS A 2 -12.80 -0.87 -2.81
N THR A 3 -13.69 -1.80 -3.11
CA THR A 3 -14.89 -2.08 -2.28
C THR A 3 -14.54 -2.42 -0.84
N THR A 4 -13.47 -3.21 -0.63
CA THR A 4 -13.06 -3.67 0.70
C THR A 4 -12.51 -2.56 1.62
N MET A 5 -12.19 -1.38 1.11
CA MET A 5 -11.77 -0.25 1.95
C MET A 5 -12.85 0.21 2.94
N ILE A 6 -14.12 0.03 2.60
CA ILE A 6 -15.22 0.44 3.48
C ILE A 6 -15.28 -0.35 4.79
N ASN A 7 -14.67 -1.53 4.82
CA ASN A 7 -14.53 -2.31 6.05
C ASN A 7 -13.75 -1.56 7.14
N GLY A 8 -12.91 -0.58 6.75
CA GLY A 8 -12.16 0.27 7.69
C GLY A 8 -13.02 1.21 8.53
N ILE A 9 -14.28 1.43 8.16
CA ILE A 9 -15.27 2.21 8.94
C ILE A 9 -16.40 1.35 9.51
N GLY A 10 -16.21 0.02 9.55
CA GLY A 10 -17.19 -0.90 10.12
C GLY A 10 -18.36 -1.27 9.19
N CYS A 11 -18.27 -0.96 7.89
CA CYS A 11 -19.25 -1.40 6.90
C CYS A 11 -18.72 -2.63 6.16
N LEU A 12 -19.50 -3.70 6.11
CA LEU A 12 -19.12 -4.90 5.36
C LEU A 12 -19.13 -4.63 3.85
N GLY A 13 -17.94 -4.54 3.27
CA GLY A 13 -17.70 -4.43 1.84
C GLY A 13 -17.06 -5.70 1.30
N TRP A 14 -17.71 -6.33 0.35
CA TRP A 14 -17.26 -7.57 -0.25
C TRP A 14 -17.05 -7.40 -1.76
N GLY A 15 -15.82 -7.65 -2.23
CA GLY A 15 -15.52 -7.67 -3.65
C GLY A 15 -16.00 -8.99 -4.28
N VAL A 16 -16.84 -8.92 -5.29
CA VAL A 16 -17.31 -10.07 -6.05
C VAL A 16 -16.77 -10.04 -7.48
N GLY A 17 -16.67 -11.21 -8.10
CA GLY A 17 -16.37 -11.33 -9.52
C GLY A 17 -17.54 -10.94 -10.42
N GLY A 18 -17.29 -10.91 -11.75
CA GLY A 18 -18.33 -10.54 -12.72
C GLY A 18 -19.51 -11.49 -12.72
N ILE A 19 -19.27 -12.78 -12.55
CA ILE A 19 -20.33 -13.83 -12.54
C ILE A 19 -21.27 -13.65 -11.34
N GLU A 20 -20.72 -13.39 -10.15
CA GLU A 20 -21.53 -13.15 -8.95
C GLU A 20 -22.30 -11.83 -9.05
N ALA A 21 -21.69 -10.80 -9.64
CA ALA A 21 -22.36 -9.53 -9.89
C ALA A 21 -23.55 -9.72 -10.87
N GLU A 22 -23.34 -10.48 -11.94
CA GLU A 22 -24.38 -10.81 -12.92
C GLU A 22 -25.53 -11.62 -12.27
N ALA A 23 -25.20 -12.65 -11.47
CA ALA A 23 -26.19 -13.42 -10.73
C ALA A 23 -27.01 -12.53 -9.78
N ALA A 24 -26.37 -11.60 -9.06
CA ALA A 24 -27.07 -10.65 -8.20
C ALA A 24 -28.00 -9.72 -8.98
N MET A 25 -27.57 -9.20 -10.14
CA MET A 25 -28.41 -8.36 -11.01
C MET A 25 -29.62 -9.11 -11.58
N LEU A 26 -29.49 -10.40 -11.83
CA LEU A 26 -30.57 -11.28 -12.31
C LEU A 26 -31.44 -11.80 -11.17
N GLY A 27 -31.19 -11.43 -9.92
CA GLY A 27 -31.94 -11.90 -8.74
C GLY A 27 -31.71 -13.38 -8.43
N GLN A 28 -30.61 -13.94 -8.86
CA GLN A 28 -30.26 -15.34 -8.58
C GLN A 28 -29.58 -15.47 -7.21
N PRO A 29 -29.94 -16.50 -6.39
CA PRO A 29 -29.30 -16.71 -5.12
C PRO A 29 -27.85 -17.18 -5.28
N ILE A 30 -26.96 -16.64 -4.45
CA ILE A 30 -25.58 -17.11 -4.32
C ILE A 30 -25.44 -17.84 -2.99
N SER A 31 -25.11 -19.13 -3.07
CA SER A 31 -24.87 -19.93 -1.87
C SER A 31 -23.47 -19.67 -1.31
N MET A 32 -23.38 -19.46 -0.01
CA MET A 32 -22.12 -19.25 0.71
C MET A 32 -22.12 -20.05 2.00
N LEU A 33 -21.00 -20.70 2.32
CA LEU A 33 -20.80 -21.26 3.64
C LEU A 33 -20.54 -20.11 4.63
N LEU A 34 -21.05 -20.25 5.87
CA LEU A 34 -20.70 -19.33 6.94
C LEU A 34 -19.18 -19.39 7.17
N PRO A 35 -18.47 -18.29 7.01
CA PRO A 35 -17.01 -18.30 7.13
C PRO A 35 -16.59 -18.37 8.60
N ASP A 36 -15.46 -19.01 8.85
CA ASP A 36 -14.72 -18.82 10.09
C ASP A 36 -14.30 -17.35 10.22
N VAL A 37 -14.21 -16.88 11.46
CA VAL A 37 -13.74 -15.52 11.77
C VAL A 37 -12.43 -15.60 12.53
N VAL A 38 -11.37 -15.01 11.97
CA VAL A 38 -10.06 -14.88 12.61
C VAL A 38 -9.95 -13.48 13.19
N GLY A 39 -9.76 -13.40 14.52
CA GLY A 39 -9.55 -12.13 15.21
C GLY A 39 -8.08 -11.71 15.17
N ILE A 40 -7.80 -10.44 14.84
CA ILE A 40 -6.47 -9.84 14.99
C ILE A 40 -6.50 -8.89 16.17
N ARG A 41 -5.83 -9.29 17.26
CA ARG A 41 -5.68 -8.44 18.46
C ARG A 41 -4.57 -7.44 18.25
N VAL A 42 -4.93 -6.17 18.09
CA VAL A 42 -3.98 -5.07 17.87
C VAL A 42 -3.59 -4.43 19.19
N SER A 43 -2.29 -4.25 19.41
CA SER A 43 -1.72 -3.59 20.59
C SER A 43 -0.60 -2.62 20.23
N GLY A 44 -0.22 -1.73 21.15
CA GLY A 44 0.88 -0.78 20.96
C GLY A 44 0.56 0.36 19.99
N LEU A 45 1.61 1.00 19.49
CA LEU A 45 1.51 2.07 18.52
C LEU A 45 2.64 1.98 17.49
N LEU A 46 2.44 2.48 16.27
CA LEU A 46 3.47 2.51 15.23
C LEU A 46 4.62 3.44 15.65
N LYS A 47 5.85 2.97 15.45
CA LYS A 47 7.05 3.79 15.67
C LYS A 47 7.15 4.91 14.63
N GLU A 48 7.88 5.96 14.97
CA GLU A 48 8.22 7.03 14.03
C GLU A 48 8.96 6.45 12.81
N GLY A 49 8.59 6.92 11.62
CA GLY A 49 9.14 6.44 10.36
C GLY A 49 8.45 5.21 9.77
N VAL A 50 7.61 4.50 10.54
CA VAL A 50 6.80 3.38 10.06
C VAL A 50 5.49 3.88 9.48
N THR A 51 5.08 3.35 8.36
CA THR A 51 3.88 3.76 7.62
C THR A 51 2.77 2.71 7.65
N ALA A 52 1.54 3.13 7.30
CA ALA A 52 0.43 2.20 7.07
C ALA A 52 0.76 1.14 6.00
N THR A 53 1.64 1.46 5.04
CA THR A 53 2.11 0.50 4.04
C THR A 53 2.94 -0.62 4.68
N ASP A 54 3.87 -0.28 5.56
CA ASP A 54 4.68 -1.28 6.27
C ASP A 54 3.79 -2.20 7.11
N LEU A 55 2.80 -1.62 7.77
CA LEU A 55 1.80 -2.35 8.55
C LEU A 55 1.01 -3.33 7.66
N VAL A 56 0.44 -2.87 6.54
CA VAL A 56 -0.39 -3.72 5.68
C VAL A 56 0.42 -4.82 5.01
N LEU A 57 1.67 -4.57 4.63
CA LEU A 57 2.55 -5.59 4.06
C LEU A 57 2.91 -6.67 5.12
N THR A 58 3.15 -6.25 6.36
CA THR A 58 3.37 -7.17 7.49
C THR A 58 2.14 -8.03 7.77
N VAL A 59 0.95 -7.43 7.83
CA VAL A 59 -0.31 -8.16 8.01
C VAL A 59 -0.55 -9.12 6.83
N THR A 60 -0.22 -8.71 5.61
CA THR A 60 -0.36 -9.57 4.42
C THR A 60 0.49 -10.83 4.53
N GLU A 61 1.74 -10.72 4.95
CA GLU A 61 2.62 -11.87 5.23
C GLU A 61 2.05 -12.76 6.35
N MET A 62 1.67 -12.15 7.49
CA MET A 62 1.12 -12.88 8.64
C MET A 62 -0.13 -13.68 8.27
N MET A 63 -1.09 -13.05 7.58
CA MET A 63 -2.36 -13.68 7.20
C MET A 63 -2.16 -14.79 6.16
N ARG A 64 -1.24 -14.61 5.21
CA ARG A 64 -0.89 -15.67 4.27
C ARG A 64 -0.27 -16.87 4.95
N ASN A 65 0.63 -16.64 5.90
CA ASN A 65 1.27 -17.71 6.67
C ASN A 65 0.27 -18.44 7.57
N HIS A 66 -0.69 -17.74 8.15
CA HIS A 66 -1.76 -18.32 8.97
C HIS A 66 -2.79 -19.11 8.16
N GLY A 67 -3.09 -18.66 6.92
CA GLY A 67 -4.06 -19.33 6.07
C GLY A 67 -5.50 -18.87 6.29
N VAL A 68 -5.82 -17.64 5.88
CA VAL A 68 -7.16 -17.03 6.03
C VAL A 68 -8.02 -17.11 4.75
N VAL A 69 -7.65 -17.95 3.79
CA VAL A 69 -8.42 -18.11 2.55
C VAL A 69 -9.83 -18.60 2.84
N GLY A 70 -10.83 -17.85 2.39
CA GLY A 70 -12.24 -18.16 2.62
C GLY A 70 -12.75 -17.80 4.02
N LYS A 71 -11.91 -17.21 4.88
CA LYS A 71 -12.28 -16.75 6.21
C LYS A 71 -12.54 -15.24 6.23
N PHE A 72 -13.23 -14.77 7.25
CA PHE A 72 -13.29 -13.36 7.60
C PHE A 72 -12.19 -13.03 8.60
N VAL A 73 -11.69 -11.80 8.52
CA VAL A 73 -10.74 -11.24 9.48
C VAL A 73 -11.39 -10.06 10.17
N GLU A 74 -11.29 -10.01 11.49
CA GLU A 74 -11.80 -8.91 12.30
C GLU A 74 -10.69 -8.35 13.18
N PHE A 75 -10.52 -7.02 13.16
CA PHE A 75 -9.53 -6.35 13.99
C PHE A 75 -10.16 -5.87 15.30
N PHE A 76 -9.49 -6.11 16.41
CA PHE A 76 -9.92 -5.70 17.74
C PHE A 76 -8.74 -5.34 18.64
N GLY A 77 -8.98 -4.91 19.86
CA GLY A 77 -7.94 -4.58 20.85
C GLY A 77 -7.61 -3.08 20.92
N ASN A 78 -6.86 -2.70 21.95
CA ASN A 78 -6.62 -1.30 22.32
C ASN A 78 -5.72 -0.55 21.36
N GLY A 79 -4.88 -1.24 20.58
CA GLY A 79 -4.04 -0.63 19.54
C GLY A 79 -4.86 0.05 18.44
N LEU A 80 -6.15 -0.29 18.29
CA LEU A 80 -7.03 0.37 17.31
C LEU A 80 -7.22 1.86 17.58
N ASN A 81 -7.10 2.32 18.83
CA ASN A 81 -7.17 3.73 19.19
C ASN A 81 -6.05 4.57 18.55
N ASN A 82 -4.97 3.91 18.13
CA ASN A 82 -3.81 4.52 17.49
C ASN A 82 -3.82 4.39 15.96
N LEU A 83 -4.87 3.77 15.39
CA LEU A 83 -5.02 3.58 13.94
C LEU A 83 -6.17 4.43 13.41
N PRO A 84 -5.88 5.54 12.70
CA PRO A 84 -6.90 6.33 12.03
C PRO A 84 -7.60 5.53 10.92
N VAL A 85 -8.81 5.95 10.54
CA VAL A 85 -9.60 5.25 9.50
C VAL A 85 -8.82 5.08 8.18
N SER A 86 -7.96 6.02 7.81
CA SER A 86 -7.12 5.89 6.62
C SER A 86 -6.21 4.65 6.66
N ASP A 87 -5.64 4.34 7.82
CA ASP A 87 -4.76 3.18 8.00
C ASP A 87 -5.59 1.88 8.04
N ARG A 88 -6.74 1.91 8.74
CA ARG A 88 -7.69 0.78 8.75
C ARG A 88 -8.18 0.47 7.33
N ALA A 89 -8.52 1.49 6.54
CA ALA A 89 -8.93 1.33 5.15
C ALA A 89 -7.81 0.74 4.28
N THR A 90 -6.55 1.11 4.53
CA THR A 90 -5.39 0.54 3.85
C THR A 90 -5.26 -0.97 4.14
N LEU A 91 -5.43 -1.38 5.40
CA LEU A 91 -5.44 -2.80 5.81
C LEU A 91 -6.59 -3.56 5.16
N SER A 92 -7.80 -3.04 5.26
CA SER A 92 -9.00 -3.66 4.68
C SER A 92 -8.91 -3.78 3.16
N ASN A 93 -8.24 -2.85 2.48
CA ASN A 93 -8.07 -2.86 1.03
C ASN A 93 -7.32 -4.10 0.55
N MET A 94 -6.31 -4.54 1.30
CA MET A 94 -5.49 -5.69 0.94
C MET A 94 -6.01 -7.04 1.44
N ALA A 95 -7.25 -7.10 1.94
CA ALA A 95 -7.88 -8.38 2.31
C ALA A 95 -7.82 -9.43 1.18
N PRO A 96 -8.12 -9.11 -0.09
CA PRO A 96 -7.97 -10.06 -1.19
C PRO A 96 -6.52 -10.53 -1.40
N GLU A 97 -5.53 -9.66 -1.21
CA GLU A 97 -4.12 -9.98 -1.38
C GLU A 97 -3.61 -10.97 -0.33
N PHE A 98 -4.08 -10.88 0.91
CA PHE A 98 -3.75 -11.91 1.90
C PHE A 98 -4.73 -13.09 1.90
N GLY A 99 -5.78 -13.06 1.09
CA GLY A 99 -6.67 -14.18 0.82
C GLY A 99 -7.92 -14.24 1.66
N SER A 100 -8.19 -13.24 2.51
CA SER A 100 -9.43 -13.14 3.26
C SER A 100 -10.57 -12.59 2.39
N THR A 101 -11.80 -13.01 2.70
CA THR A 101 -13.00 -12.48 2.05
C THR A 101 -13.24 -11.02 2.42
N CYS A 102 -13.03 -10.67 3.68
CA CYS A 102 -13.03 -9.29 4.18
C CYS A 102 -12.10 -9.17 5.39
N ALA A 103 -11.67 -7.93 5.66
CA ALA A 103 -10.94 -7.57 6.86
C ALA A 103 -11.61 -6.34 7.46
N ILE A 104 -12.43 -6.54 8.49
CA ILE A 104 -13.33 -5.53 9.02
C ILE A 104 -12.81 -4.94 10.33
N PHE A 105 -13.06 -3.66 10.52
CA PHE A 105 -12.81 -2.92 11.75
C PHE A 105 -14.12 -2.59 12.45
N PRO A 106 -14.12 -2.43 13.77
CA PRO A 106 -15.31 -2.02 14.50
C PRO A 106 -15.68 -0.56 14.22
N ILE A 107 -16.91 -0.21 14.55
CA ILE A 107 -17.38 1.18 14.61
C ILE A 107 -17.00 1.73 15.98
N ASP A 108 -16.24 2.84 16.02
CA ASP A 108 -15.77 3.48 17.25
C ASP A 108 -15.61 5.00 17.08
N ASN A 109 -14.97 5.64 18.04
CA ASN A 109 -14.70 7.08 18.02
C ASN A 109 -13.90 7.54 16.79
N GLU A 110 -13.00 6.69 16.24
CA GLU A 110 -12.27 6.99 15.02
C GLU A 110 -13.21 7.05 13.80
N THR A 111 -14.21 6.18 13.74
CA THR A 111 -15.25 6.24 12.70
C THR A 111 -16.00 7.56 12.77
N ILE A 112 -16.40 8.01 13.96
CA ILE A 112 -17.08 9.30 14.18
C ILE A 112 -16.18 10.48 13.77
N ARG A 113 -14.92 10.45 14.15
CA ARG A 113 -13.93 11.47 13.75
C ARG A 113 -13.80 11.56 12.22
N TYR A 114 -13.74 10.43 11.55
CA TYR A 114 -13.66 10.38 10.09
C TYR A 114 -14.93 10.92 9.41
N LEU A 115 -16.12 10.58 9.91
CA LEU A 115 -17.38 11.10 9.37
C LEU A 115 -17.45 12.63 9.48
N ARG A 116 -17.01 13.19 10.62
CA ARG A 116 -16.89 14.65 10.82
C ARG A 116 -15.92 15.29 9.83
N LEU A 117 -14.72 14.71 9.72
CA LEU A 117 -13.68 15.17 8.80
C LEU A 117 -14.14 15.17 7.33
N THR A 118 -14.98 14.21 6.96
CA THR A 118 -15.52 14.07 5.59
C THR A 118 -16.81 14.83 5.35
N GLY A 119 -17.23 15.68 6.30
CA GLY A 119 -18.32 16.63 6.14
C GLY A 119 -19.71 16.04 6.27
N ARG A 120 -19.90 14.97 7.04
CA ARG A 120 -21.24 14.50 7.43
C ARG A 120 -21.84 15.45 8.45
N ASP A 121 -23.15 15.66 8.39
CA ASP A 121 -23.87 16.48 9.37
C ASP A 121 -23.94 15.78 10.74
N GLU A 122 -24.06 16.56 11.81
CA GLU A 122 -24.02 16.03 13.20
C GLU A 122 -25.25 15.15 13.50
N ASP A 123 -26.40 15.36 12.86
CA ASP A 123 -27.58 14.52 13.05
C ASP A 123 -27.32 13.11 12.51
N GLN A 124 -26.70 13.02 11.33
CA GLN A 124 -26.29 11.74 10.75
C GLN A 124 -25.21 11.05 11.60
N ILE A 125 -24.24 11.80 12.10
CA ILE A 125 -23.16 11.27 12.97
C ILE A 125 -23.75 10.74 14.26
N GLN A 126 -24.65 11.48 14.90
CA GLN A 126 -25.34 11.04 16.11
C GLN A 126 -26.20 9.79 15.85
N LEU A 127 -26.89 9.73 14.70
CA LEU A 127 -27.65 8.53 14.32
C LEU A 127 -26.72 7.30 14.20
N VAL A 128 -25.57 7.42 13.53
CA VAL A 128 -24.59 6.33 13.40
C VAL A 128 -24.14 5.85 14.78
N GLU A 129 -23.78 6.75 15.68
CA GLU A 129 -23.32 6.40 17.02
C GLU A 129 -24.42 5.69 17.82
N LEU A 130 -25.62 6.30 17.91
CA LEU A 130 -26.74 5.73 18.68
C LEU A 130 -27.20 4.38 18.13
N TYR A 131 -27.31 4.27 16.80
CA TYR A 131 -27.70 3.03 16.14
C TYR A 131 -26.66 1.92 16.38
N SER A 132 -25.38 2.22 16.22
CA SER A 132 -24.31 1.26 16.40
C SER A 132 -24.24 0.75 17.84
N LYS A 133 -24.43 1.64 18.83
CA LYS A 133 -24.53 1.26 20.25
C LYS A 133 -25.75 0.38 20.53
N ALA A 134 -26.91 0.73 19.97
CA ALA A 134 -28.15 -0.02 20.15
C ALA A 134 -28.11 -1.42 19.52
N GLN A 135 -27.31 -1.60 18.45
CA GLN A 135 -27.14 -2.86 17.73
C GLN A 135 -25.97 -3.72 18.25
N GLY A 136 -25.17 -3.23 19.23
CA GLY A 136 -23.99 -3.93 19.71
C GLY A 136 -22.85 -3.99 18.66
N LEU A 137 -22.81 -3.00 17.75
CA LEU A 137 -21.76 -2.86 16.72
C LEU A 137 -20.68 -1.83 17.10
N TRP A 138 -20.91 -1.12 18.20
CA TRP A 138 -20.01 -0.10 18.72
C TRP A 138 -18.95 -0.74 19.62
N ARG A 139 -17.67 -0.45 19.35
CA ARG A 139 -16.57 -0.89 20.21
C ARG A 139 -16.34 0.10 21.36
N GLU A 140 -16.38 -0.42 22.57
CA GLU A 140 -15.91 0.26 23.79
C GLU A 140 -14.50 -0.21 24.15
N ASP A 141 -13.72 0.64 24.83
CA ASP A 141 -12.32 0.32 25.17
C ASP A 141 -12.16 -0.84 26.17
N ASP A 142 -13.14 -1.00 27.06
CA ASP A 142 -13.16 -2.03 28.12
C ASP A 142 -14.14 -3.18 27.83
N GLU A 143 -14.51 -3.36 26.58
CA GLU A 143 -15.42 -4.41 26.13
C GLU A 143 -14.78 -5.79 26.25
N GLU A 144 -15.59 -6.79 26.64
CA GLU A 144 -15.18 -8.19 26.61
C GLU A 144 -14.94 -8.62 25.15
N GLU A 145 -13.78 -9.26 24.92
CA GLU A 145 -13.42 -9.71 23.56
C GLU A 145 -14.40 -10.75 23.04
N ALA A 146 -14.79 -10.61 21.78
CA ALA A 146 -15.65 -11.59 21.11
C ALA A 146 -14.94 -12.95 20.97
N HIS A 147 -15.73 -14.01 20.82
CA HIS A 147 -15.20 -15.35 20.54
C HIS A 147 -14.91 -15.51 19.05
N TYR A 148 -13.64 -15.67 18.71
CA TYR A 148 -13.16 -15.93 17.35
C TYR A 148 -12.84 -17.42 17.17
N THR A 149 -12.87 -17.89 15.92
CA THR A 149 -12.38 -19.25 15.58
C THR A 149 -10.90 -19.38 15.92
N ASP A 150 -10.13 -18.31 15.69
CA ASP A 150 -8.71 -18.22 16.03
C ASP A 150 -8.34 -16.77 16.30
N VAL A 151 -7.26 -16.51 17.05
CA VAL A 151 -6.77 -15.17 17.39
C VAL A 151 -5.30 -15.05 17.09
N ILE A 152 -4.93 -13.94 16.48
CA ILE A 152 -3.54 -13.60 16.15
C ILE A 152 -3.20 -12.26 16.81
N ASP A 153 -2.08 -12.20 17.53
CA ASP A 153 -1.60 -10.99 18.16
C ASP A 153 -0.76 -10.16 17.19
N LEU A 154 -1.07 -8.88 17.07
CA LEU A 154 -0.36 -7.88 16.28
C LEU A 154 0.07 -6.72 17.18
N ASN A 155 1.36 -6.68 17.53
CA ASN A 155 1.94 -5.52 18.21
C ASN A 155 2.51 -4.53 17.20
N LEU A 156 1.92 -3.33 17.14
CA LEU A 156 2.32 -2.26 16.22
C LEU A 156 3.77 -1.79 16.43
N GLU A 157 4.31 -1.94 17.63
CA GLU A 157 5.71 -1.59 17.93
C GLU A 157 6.74 -2.50 17.23
N ASN A 158 6.31 -3.69 16.79
CA ASN A 158 7.18 -4.63 16.09
C ASN A 158 7.18 -4.45 14.56
N ILE A 159 6.40 -3.49 14.06
CA ILE A 159 6.40 -3.18 12.63
C ILE A 159 7.67 -2.40 12.29
N GLU A 160 8.29 -2.78 11.18
CA GLU A 160 9.52 -2.17 10.66
C GLU A 160 9.33 -1.75 9.20
N PRO A 161 10.03 -0.70 8.73
CA PRO A 161 10.02 -0.33 7.31
C PRO A 161 10.37 -1.53 6.42
N CYS A 162 9.58 -1.76 5.39
CA CYS A 162 9.72 -2.94 4.54
C CYS A 162 9.21 -2.71 3.11
N LEU A 163 9.59 -3.64 2.24
CA LEU A 163 8.99 -3.81 0.91
C LEU A 163 8.41 -5.23 0.81
N SER A 164 7.55 -5.46 -0.17
CA SER A 164 7.16 -6.82 -0.54
C SER A 164 7.50 -7.09 -2.00
N GLY A 165 8.21 -8.17 -2.22
CA GLY A 165 8.67 -8.60 -3.54
C GLY A 165 9.74 -9.67 -3.46
N PRO A 166 10.28 -10.07 -4.61
CA PRO A 166 10.10 -9.45 -5.94
C PRO A 166 8.85 -9.91 -6.72
N LYS A 167 8.04 -10.85 -6.20
CA LYS A 167 7.01 -11.52 -7.03
C LYS A 167 5.59 -11.49 -6.46
N ARG A 168 5.43 -11.35 -5.14
CA ARG A 168 4.13 -11.46 -4.45
C ARG A 168 3.97 -10.44 -3.34
N PRO A 169 2.74 -10.03 -3.01
CA PRO A 169 2.48 -9.07 -1.94
C PRO A 169 2.88 -9.56 -0.53
N GLN A 170 2.91 -10.88 -0.31
CA GLN A 170 3.28 -11.49 0.98
C GLN A 170 4.79 -11.76 1.14
N ASP A 171 5.59 -11.59 0.09
CA ASP A 171 7.04 -11.81 0.13
C ASP A 171 7.70 -10.56 0.77
N ARG A 172 7.44 -10.34 2.07
CA ARG A 172 7.93 -9.16 2.79
C ARG A 172 9.41 -9.26 3.11
N ILE A 173 10.13 -8.18 2.88
CA ILE A 173 11.57 -8.03 3.13
C ILE A 173 11.78 -6.74 3.91
N LYS A 174 12.57 -6.77 4.99
CA LYS A 174 12.98 -5.54 5.71
C LYS A 174 13.72 -4.61 4.78
N LEU A 175 13.52 -3.30 4.94
CA LEU A 175 14.18 -2.30 4.10
C LEU A 175 15.71 -2.44 4.10
N SER A 176 16.31 -2.73 5.26
CA SER A 176 17.75 -2.99 5.43
C SER A 176 18.26 -4.21 4.65
N ASP A 177 17.41 -5.20 4.39
CA ASP A 177 17.79 -6.46 3.76
C ASP A 177 17.59 -6.45 2.22
N ILE A 178 16.98 -5.40 1.67
CA ILE A 178 16.71 -5.28 0.23
C ILE A 178 17.97 -5.41 -0.62
N PRO A 179 19.08 -4.67 -0.34
CA PRO A 179 20.28 -4.77 -1.17
C PRO A 179 20.84 -6.18 -1.21
N LYS A 180 20.85 -6.89 -0.07
CA LYS A 180 21.29 -8.26 0.02
C LYS A 180 20.41 -9.20 -0.80
N THR A 181 19.10 -9.15 -0.61
CA THR A 181 18.13 -10.02 -1.31
C THR A 181 18.20 -9.82 -2.83
N VAL A 182 18.25 -8.57 -3.29
CA VAL A 182 18.38 -8.27 -4.71
C VAL A 182 19.73 -8.70 -5.26
N GLY A 183 20.81 -8.49 -4.49
CA GLY A 183 22.15 -8.93 -4.86
C GLY A 183 22.26 -10.46 -5.02
N GLU A 184 21.63 -11.23 -4.14
CA GLU A 184 21.58 -12.70 -4.24
C GLU A 184 20.86 -13.16 -5.53
N GLU A 185 19.79 -12.47 -5.95
CA GLU A 185 19.11 -12.77 -7.21
C GLU A 185 19.88 -12.31 -8.47
N ILE A 186 20.70 -11.28 -8.36
CA ILE A 186 21.59 -10.81 -9.45
C ILE A 186 22.76 -11.78 -9.64
N GLY A 187 23.27 -12.36 -8.54
CA GLY A 187 24.41 -13.25 -8.54
C GLY A 187 25.72 -12.52 -8.93
N ASP A 188 26.57 -13.18 -9.70
CA ASP A 188 27.90 -12.66 -10.09
C ASP A 188 27.88 -11.59 -11.18
N LYS A 189 26.71 -11.06 -11.55
CA LYS A 189 26.62 -10.02 -12.58
C LYS A 189 27.11 -8.69 -12.03
N GLU A 190 27.72 -7.90 -12.92
CA GLU A 190 28.23 -6.56 -12.59
C GLU A 190 27.08 -5.62 -12.16
N ILE A 191 27.33 -4.85 -11.11
CA ILE A 191 26.43 -3.84 -10.56
C ILE A 191 27.17 -2.50 -10.57
N ASN A 192 26.55 -1.49 -11.21
CA ASN A 192 27.03 -0.10 -11.20
C ASN A 192 25.85 0.81 -10.84
N THR A 193 25.83 1.37 -9.65
CA THR A 193 24.73 2.20 -9.16
C THR A 193 24.66 3.59 -9.79
N ASN A 194 25.69 4.00 -10.52
CA ASN A 194 25.76 5.30 -11.20
C ASN A 194 25.23 5.26 -12.65
N GLU A 195 25.02 4.07 -13.18
CA GLU A 195 24.58 3.85 -14.56
C GLU A 195 23.48 2.78 -14.60
N LEU A 196 22.82 2.67 -15.74
CA LEU A 196 21.86 1.60 -16.01
C LEU A 196 22.56 0.23 -16.00
N SER A 197 22.32 -0.54 -14.97
CA SER A 197 22.96 -1.85 -14.71
C SER A 197 22.00 -2.83 -14.02
N ASN A 198 22.51 -3.98 -13.59
CA ASN A 198 21.76 -4.89 -12.75
C ASN A 198 21.39 -4.22 -11.42
N GLY A 199 20.15 -4.46 -10.95
CA GLY A 199 19.60 -3.84 -9.76
C GLY A 199 19.02 -2.45 -9.98
N SER A 200 19.07 -1.89 -11.20
CA SER A 200 18.46 -0.59 -11.50
C SER A 200 16.94 -0.63 -11.36
N VAL A 201 16.39 0.46 -10.83
CA VAL A 201 14.96 0.73 -10.79
C VAL A 201 14.56 1.39 -12.11
N LEU A 202 13.65 0.81 -12.86
CA LEU A 202 13.20 1.33 -14.16
C LEU A 202 11.82 1.96 -14.11
N ILE A 203 10.98 1.52 -13.18
CA ILE A 203 9.65 2.08 -12.95
C ILE A 203 9.51 2.40 -11.47
N ALA A 204 9.18 3.64 -11.17
CA ALA A 204 8.79 4.10 -9.84
C ALA A 204 7.39 4.70 -9.95
N ALA A 205 6.38 4.02 -9.40
CA ALA A 205 4.98 4.40 -9.58
C ALA A 205 4.25 4.59 -8.26
N ILE A 206 3.78 5.81 -8.00
CA ILE A 206 2.79 6.06 -6.96
C ILE A 206 1.43 5.77 -7.57
N THR A 207 0.81 4.65 -7.20
CA THR A 207 -0.37 4.10 -7.88
C THR A 207 -1.28 3.38 -6.90
N SER A 208 -2.47 3.00 -7.37
CA SER A 208 -3.45 2.23 -6.61
C SER A 208 -4.22 3.03 -5.55
N CYS A 209 -5.44 2.60 -5.29
CA CYS A 209 -6.28 3.16 -4.23
C CYS A 209 -5.82 2.78 -2.82
N THR A 210 -4.98 1.76 -2.66
CA THR A 210 -4.51 1.30 -1.35
C THR A 210 -3.75 2.40 -0.61
N ASN A 211 -2.63 2.83 -1.14
CA ASN A 211 -1.76 3.82 -0.51
C ASN A 211 -2.14 5.26 -0.84
N THR A 212 -2.61 5.54 -2.06
CA THR A 212 -2.91 6.92 -2.48
C THR A 212 -4.14 7.51 -1.80
N SER A 213 -5.01 6.69 -1.21
CA SER A 213 -6.13 7.17 -0.39
C SER A 213 -5.74 7.49 1.06
N ASN A 214 -4.51 7.20 1.46
CA ASN A 214 -3.97 7.56 2.79
C ASN A 214 -3.21 8.89 2.70
N PRO A 215 -3.74 10.00 3.28
CA PRO A 215 -3.12 11.30 3.17
C PRO A 215 -1.71 11.37 3.79
N ALA A 216 -1.46 10.66 4.88
CA ALA A 216 -0.18 10.72 5.58
C ALA A 216 0.99 10.28 4.69
N VAL A 217 0.86 9.14 4.01
CA VAL A 217 1.93 8.63 3.13
C VAL A 217 2.06 9.45 1.85
N MET A 218 0.97 10.03 1.34
CA MET A 218 1.01 10.88 0.17
C MET A 218 1.66 12.24 0.45
N ILE A 219 1.33 12.84 1.59
CA ILE A 219 1.98 14.07 2.06
C ILE A 219 3.46 13.79 2.34
N GLY A 220 3.79 12.66 2.98
CA GLY A 220 5.16 12.23 3.21
C GLY A 220 5.97 12.13 1.91
N ALA A 221 5.41 11.54 0.85
CA ALA A 221 6.05 11.47 -0.47
C ALA A 221 6.28 12.87 -1.07
N GLY A 222 5.29 13.76 -0.98
CA GLY A 222 5.41 15.14 -1.46
C GLY A 222 6.44 15.96 -0.68
N LEU A 223 6.52 15.77 0.64
CA LEU A 223 7.52 16.42 1.49
C LEU A 223 8.95 15.94 1.16
N LEU A 224 9.12 14.64 0.92
CA LEU A 224 10.40 14.09 0.47
C LEU A 224 10.79 14.69 -0.89
N ALA A 225 9.86 14.74 -1.86
CA ALA A 225 10.09 15.35 -3.17
C ALA A 225 10.52 16.82 -3.04
N ARG A 226 9.82 17.60 -2.21
CA ARG A 226 10.16 19.00 -1.93
C ARG A 226 11.56 19.16 -1.37
N ASN A 227 11.91 18.34 -0.39
CA ASN A 227 13.23 18.40 0.25
C ASN A 227 14.35 17.97 -0.72
N ALA A 228 14.11 16.93 -1.52
CA ALA A 228 15.04 16.48 -2.55
C ALA A 228 15.31 17.58 -3.60
N LEU A 229 14.27 18.21 -4.14
CA LEU A 229 14.40 19.30 -5.10
C LEU A 229 15.15 20.52 -4.54
N LYS A 230 14.92 20.87 -3.27
CA LYS A 230 15.66 21.95 -2.58
C LYS A 230 17.17 21.66 -2.49
N LEU A 231 17.54 20.40 -2.44
CA LEU A 231 18.94 19.93 -2.41
C LEU A 231 19.50 19.65 -3.82
N GLY A 232 18.74 19.96 -4.88
CA GLY A 232 19.17 19.75 -6.27
C GLY A 232 19.08 18.31 -6.75
N LEU A 233 18.46 17.40 -5.99
CA LEU A 233 18.31 16.00 -6.39
C LEU A 233 17.21 15.86 -7.44
N GLN A 234 17.41 14.91 -8.36
CA GLN A 234 16.48 14.56 -9.43
C GLN A 234 16.31 13.03 -9.51
N SER A 235 15.18 12.57 -10.02
CA SER A 235 15.02 11.16 -10.39
C SER A 235 16.05 10.76 -11.43
N LYS A 236 16.58 9.54 -11.34
CA LYS A 236 17.58 9.08 -12.32
C LYS A 236 16.99 9.00 -13.72
N PRO A 237 17.76 9.31 -14.77
CA PRO A 237 17.23 9.45 -16.14
C PRO A 237 16.68 8.17 -16.74
N TRP A 238 17.04 7.01 -16.21
CA TRP A 238 16.52 5.72 -16.64
C TRP A 238 15.24 5.30 -15.88
N VAL A 239 14.83 6.04 -14.84
CA VAL A 239 13.64 5.73 -14.05
C VAL A 239 12.41 6.40 -14.64
N LYS A 240 11.45 5.61 -15.06
CA LYS A 240 10.13 6.09 -15.46
C LYS A 240 9.25 6.28 -14.21
N THR A 241 8.96 7.53 -13.89
CA THR A 241 8.11 7.92 -12.76
C THR A 241 6.67 8.13 -13.21
N SER A 242 5.70 7.88 -12.31
CA SER A 242 4.28 8.17 -12.57
C SER A 242 3.49 8.33 -11.27
N LEU A 243 2.42 9.13 -11.33
CA LEU A 243 1.46 9.33 -10.24
C LEU A 243 0.05 9.01 -10.75
N ALA A 244 -0.64 8.09 -10.07
CA ALA A 244 -2.04 7.79 -10.32
C ALA A 244 -2.84 7.84 -9.01
N PRO A 245 -3.35 9.02 -8.62
CA PRO A 245 -4.13 9.19 -7.40
C PRO A 245 -5.37 8.30 -7.39
N GLY A 246 -5.80 7.83 -6.21
CA GLY A 246 -7.01 7.02 -6.06
C GLY A 246 -8.30 7.78 -6.38
N SER A 247 -8.29 9.10 -6.24
CA SER A 247 -9.42 9.98 -6.52
C SER A 247 -8.99 11.43 -6.73
N LYS A 248 -9.91 12.27 -7.20
CA LYS A 248 -9.70 13.71 -7.32
C LYS A 248 -9.47 14.42 -5.98
N VAL A 249 -9.93 13.84 -4.87
CA VAL A 249 -9.67 14.38 -3.52
C VAL A 249 -8.17 14.38 -3.23
N VAL A 250 -7.46 13.32 -3.64
CA VAL A 250 -6.00 13.22 -3.47
C VAL A 250 -5.29 14.32 -4.25
N THR A 251 -5.67 14.53 -5.51
CA THR A 251 -5.14 15.62 -6.33
C THR A 251 -5.38 16.97 -5.65
N LYS A 252 -6.61 17.19 -5.16
CA LYS A 252 -7.01 18.46 -4.56
C LYS A 252 -6.16 18.83 -3.34
N TYR A 253 -5.99 17.93 -2.38
CA TYR A 253 -5.16 18.26 -1.21
C TYR A 253 -3.66 18.37 -1.54
N LEU A 254 -3.15 17.63 -2.53
CA LEU A 254 -1.79 17.78 -3.01
C LEU A 254 -1.57 19.13 -3.73
N GLU A 255 -2.56 19.62 -4.49
CA GLU A 255 -2.55 20.96 -5.09
C GLU A 255 -2.56 22.05 -4.02
N GLU A 256 -3.51 21.98 -3.06
CA GLU A 256 -3.65 22.95 -1.99
C GLU A 256 -2.42 23.03 -1.06
N SER A 257 -1.76 21.90 -0.84
CA SER A 257 -0.50 21.83 -0.09
C SER A 257 0.74 22.18 -0.92
N THR A 258 0.59 22.48 -2.21
CA THR A 258 1.68 22.68 -3.21
C THR A 258 2.56 21.46 -3.47
N LEU A 259 2.27 20.32 -2.86
CA LEU A 259 3.10 19.11 -2.95
C LEU A 259 2.96 18.38 -4.30
N LEU A 260 1.86 18.60 -5.03
CA LEU A 260 1.72 18.04 -6.38
C LEU A 260 2.83 18.56 -7.29
N LYS A 261 3.08 19.88 -7.28
CA LYS A 261 4.15 20.51 -8.07
C LYS A 261 5.54 19.94 -7.74
N GLU A 262 5.78 19.62 -6.48
CA GLU A 262 7.05 19.04 -6.03
C GLU A 262 7.22 17.60 -6.55
N LEU A 263 6.15 16.81 -6.54
CA LEU A 263 6.15 15.47 -7.13
C LEU A 263 6.37 15.54 -8.65
N GLU A 264 5.68 16.44 -9.35
CA GLU A 264 5.87 16.69 -10.78
C GLU A 264 7.30 17.14 -11.10
N GLY A 265 7.92 17.92 -10.23
CA GLY A 265 9.33 18.33 -10.35
C GLY A 265 10.31 17.15 -10.36
N LEU A 266 9.96 16.03 -9.77
CA LEU A 266 10.71 14.76 -9.85
C LEU A 266 10.17 13.81 -10.94
N GLY A 267 9.25 14.29 -11.81
CA GLY A 267 8.68 13.52 -12.90
C GLY A 267 7.46 12.66 -12.53
N PHE A 268 6.97 12.70 -11.30
CA PHE A 268 5.74 12.01 -10.89
C PHE A 268 4.50 12.77 -11.38
N ASN A 269 4.30 12.78 -12.71
CA ASN A 269 3.14 13.41 -13.33
C ASN A 269 1.89 12.53 -13.20
N ILE A 270 0.71 13.16 -13.11
CA ILE A 270 -0.56 12.45 -13.11
C ILE A 270 -0.79 11.82 -14.48
N VAL A 271 -0.82 10.49 -14.52
CA VAL A 271 -1.05 9.70 -15.75
C VAL A 271 -2.45 9.10 -15.83
N GLY A 272 -3.20 9.17 -14.74
CA GLY A 272 -4.56 8.62 -14.61
C GLY A 272 -5.02 8.59 -13.17
N TYR A 273 -6.15 7.95 -12.91
CA TYR A 273 -6.69 7.76 -11.56
C TYR A 273 -6.95 6.29 -11.26
N GLY A 274 -6.67 5.88 -10.02
CA GLY A 274 -6.90 4.52 -9.54
C GLY A 274 -5.78 3.55 -9.90
N CYS A 275 -6.17 2.33 -10.27
CA CYS A 275 -5.21 1.26 -10.57
C CYS A 275 -4.67 1.39 -12.00
N THR A 276 -3.46 1.87 -12.16
CA THR A 276 -2.75 2.00 -13.45
C THR A 276 -1.62 0.97 -13.55
N THR A 277 -0.43 1.30 -13.05
CA THR A 277 0.75 0.42 -13.08
C THR A 277 0.48 -0.94 -12.42
N CYS A 278 -0.21 -0.98 -11.31
CA CYS A 278 -0.56 -2.20 -10.57
C CYS A 278 -1.40 -3.22 -11.40
N ILE A 279 -2.06 -2.79 -12.49
CA ILE A 279 -2.82 -3.66 -13.40
C ILE A 279 -2.16 -3.82 -14.77
N GLY A 280 -0.90 -3.41 -14.93
CA GLY A 280 -0.15 -3.57 -16.17
C GLY A 280 -0.22 -2.38 -17.13
N ASN A 281 -0.77 -1.24 -16.71
CA ASN A 281 -0.84 -0.02 -17.52
C ASN A 281 0.35 0.92 -17.26
N SER A 282 1.56 0.36 -17.24
CA SER A 282 2.79 1.16 -17.05
C SER A 282 3.21 1.91 -18.31
N GLY A 283 2.68 1.51 -19.47
CA GLY A 283 3.12 2.00 -20.77
C GLY A 283 4.54 1.52 -21.14
N PRO A 284 5.02 1.83 -22.34
CA PRO A 284 6.35 1.38 -22.80
C PRO A 284 7.46 2.08 -22.01
N LEU A 285 8.61 1.42 -21.89
CA LEU A 285 9.87 2.06 -21.49
C LEU A 285 10.44 2.86 -22.67
N ASN A 286 11.39 3.76 -22.35
CA ASN A 286 12.18 4.42 -23.40
C ASN A 286 12.86 3.35 -24.28
N PRO A 287 12.81 3.45 -25.62
CA PRO A 287 13.39 2.45 -26.53
C PRO A 287 14.84 2.12 -26.24
N ASP A 288 15.69 3.12 -25.96
CA ASP A 288 17.11 2.93 -25.67
C ASP A 288 17.32 2.12 -24.38
N ILE A 289 16.47 2.36 -23.37
CA ILE A 289 16.48 1.60 -22.11
C ILE A 289 16.01 0.17 -22.35
N ALA A 290 14.93 -0.02 -23.11
CA ALA A 290 14.41 -1.34 -23.44
C ALA A 290 15.42 -2.19 -24.23
N GLU A 291 16.14 -1.57 -25.17
CA GLU A 291 17.22 -2.20 -25.92
C GLU A 291 18.40 -2.58 -25.00
N ALA A 292 18.83 -1.66 -24.13
CA ALA A 292 19.90 -1.93 -23.18
C ALA A 292 19.59 -3.10 -22.23
N ILE A 293 18.35 -3.18 -21.73
CA ILE A 293 17.91 -4.29 -20.88
C ILE A 293 17.99 -5.61 -21.63
N THR A 294 17.49 -5.63 -22.86
CA THR A 294 17.40 -6.85 -23.65
C THR A 294 18.77 -7.33 -24.11
N SER A 295 19.58 -6.39 -24.67
CA SER A 295 20.90 -6.72 -25.22
C SER A 295 21.92 -7.13 -24.15
N LYS A 296 21.89 -6.49 -22.98
CA LYS A 296 22.77 -6.81 -21.85
C LYS A 296 22.18 -7.82 -20.88
N ASN A 297 20.96 -8.32 -21.11
CA ASN A 297 20.22 -9.21 -20.20
C ASN A 297 20.26 -8.74 -18.74
N LEU A 298 19.90 -7.46 -18.53
CA LEU A 298 19.93 -6.84 -17.20
C LEU A 298 18.80 -7.37 -16.31
N ASN A 299 19.11 -7.54 -15.03
CA ASN A 299 18.13 -7.81 -13.99
C ASN A 299 17.69 -6.47 -13.39
N ALA A 300 16.52 -5.99 -13.81
CA ALA A 300 16.00 -4.70 -13.44
C ALA A 300 14.69 -4.82 -12.64
N SER A 301 14.39 -3.76 -11.89
CA SER A 301 13.32 -3.74 -10.90
C SER A 301 12.29 -2.65 -11.16
N SER A 302 11.09 -2.84 -10.62
CA SER A 302 10.10 -1.77 -10.41
C SER A 302 9.78 -1.62 -8.92
N VAL A 303 9.50 -0.39 -8.50
CA VAL A 303 9.01 -0.05 -7.16
C VAL A 303 7.68 0.69 -7.30
N LEU A 304 6.63 0.18 -6.67
CA LEU A 304 5.30 0.76 -6.81
C LEU A 304 4.53 0.74 -5.48
N SER A 305 3.74 1.77 -5.24
CA SER A 305 2.85 1.82 -4.06
C SER A 305 1.52 1.08 -4.29
N GLY A 306 1.55 0.04 -5.11
CA GLY A 306 0.39 -0.79 -5.42
C GLY A 306 0.10 -1.88 -4.38
N ASN A 307 -0.81 -2.77 -4.74
CA ASN A 307 -1.17 -3.94 -3.93
C ASN A 307 -0.83 -5.27 -4.60
N ARG A 308 -0.38 -5.26 -5.85
CA ARG A 308 0.00 -6.46 -6.64
C ARG A 308 1.26 -6.21 -7.44
N ASN A 309 2.18 -7.18 -7.42
CA ASN A 309 3.50 -7.09 -8.04
C ASN A 309 3.91 -8.38 -8.76
N PHE A 310 2.94 -9.13 -9.28
CA PHE A 310 3.24 -10.40 -9.96
C PHE A 310 4.15 -10.19 -11.17
N GLU A 311 5.05 -11.14 -11.39
CA GLU A 311 5.96 -11.17 -12.54
C GLU A 311 5.19 -11.06 -13.87
N GLY A 312 5.70 -10.25 -14.80
CA GLY A 312 5.07 -9.96 -16.08
C GLY A 312 3.83 -9.06 -16.03
N ARG A 313 3.30 -8.75 -14.82
CA ARG A 313 2.11 -7.91 -14.68
C ARG A 313 2.42 -6.42 -14.82
N ILE A 314 3.56 -5.98 -14.28
CA ILE A 314 3.91 -4.56 -14.27
C ILE A 314 4.48 -4.14 -15.61
N HIS A 315 5.48 -4.87 -16.10
CA HIS A 315 6.07 -4.66 -17.43
C HIS A 315 6.79 -5.94 -17.88
N PRO A 316 6.68 -6.36 -19.17
CA PRO A 316 7.26 -7.62 -19.64
C PRO A 316 8.78 -7.75 -19.47
N LEU A 317 9.51 -6.61 -19.53
CA LEU A 317 10.97 -6.60 -19.40
C LEU A 317 11.47 -6.51 -17.95
N ILE A 318 10.55 -6.37 -16.96
CA ILE A 318 10.93 -6.21 -15.55
C ILE A 318 10.55 -7.46 -14.78
N LYS A 319 11.56 -8.14 -14.24
CA LYS A 319 11.41 -9.41 -13.54
C LYS A 319 11.14 -9.24 -12.04
N GLN A 320 11.70 -8.20 -11.45
CA GLN A 320 11.60 -7.94 -10.01
C GLN A 320 10.68 -6.76 -9.75
N ASN A 321 9.60 -6.99 -9.01
CA ASN A 321 8.60 -5.97 -8.74
C ASN A 321 8.37 -5.86 -7.23
N PHE A 322 8.57 -4.66 -6.68
CA PHE A 322 8.48 -4.42 -5.24
C PHE A 322 7.33 -3.47 -4.90
N LEU A 323 6.54 -3.87 -3.91
CA LEU A 323 5.55 -2.98 -3.28
C LEU A 323 6.24 -2.19 -2.18
N ALA A 324 5.99 -0.89 -2.12
CA ALA A 324 6.58 0.03 -1.17
C ALA A 324 5.62 1.17 -0.82
N SER A 325 5.89 1.88 0.27
CA SER A 325 5.18 3.12 0.59
C SER A 325 5.46 4.20 -0.45
N PRO A 326 4.54 5.16 -0.68
CA PRO A 326 4.77 6.29 -1.57
C PRO A 326 6.08 7.07 -1.31
N PRO A 327 6.48 7.35 -0.05
CA PRO A 327 7.79 7.95 0.21
C PRO A 327 8.97 7.09 -0.28
N LEU A 328 8.92 5.77 -0.07
CA LEU A 328 9.97 4.87 -0.55
C LEU A 328 9.99 4.78 -2.08
N VAL A 329 8.85 4.87 -2.76
CA VAL A 329 8.80 4.96 -4.23
C VAL A 329 9.58 6.18 -4.73
N VAL A 330 9.40 7.35 -4.08
CA VAL A 330 10.17 8.57 -4.40
C VAL A 330 11.66 8.36 -4.11
N ALA A 331 12.00 7.79 -2.95
CA ALA A 331 13.39 7.54 -2.56
C ALA A 331 14.11 6.63 -3.56
N TYR A 332 13.48 5.55 -3.99
CA TYR A 332 14.03 4.64 -5.01
C TYR A 332 14.11 5.26 -6.41
N ALA A 333 13.24 6.20 -6.75
CA ALA A 333 13.36 6.97 -8.01
C ALA A 333 14.60 7.88 -8.00
N LEU A 334 14.90 8.49 -6.86
CA LEU A 334 16.10 9.31 -6.65
C LEU A 334 17.38 8.46 -6.65
N ALA A 335 17.36 7.32 -5.95
CA ALA A 335 18.49 6.40 -5.93
C ALA A 335 18.73 5.72 -7.29
N GLY A 336 17.67 5.37 -8.02
CA GLY A 336 17.73 4.68 -9.32
C GLY A 336 18.15 3.22 -9.24
N THR A 337 18.34 2.66 -8.04
CA THR A 337 18.83 1.31 -7.80
C THR A 337 18.20 0.69 -6.55
N MET A 338 18.03 -0.62 -6.55
CA MET A 338 17.62 -1.38 -5.36
C MET A 338 18.80 -1.67 -4.41
N MET A 339 20.03 -1.39 -4.84
CA MET A 339 21.25 -1.71 -4.10
C MET A 339 21.61 -0.69 -3.02
N ILE A 340 20.83 0.40 -2.89
CA ILE A 340 21.05 1.42 -1.87
C ILE A 340 20.66 0.90 -0.47
N ASN A 341 21.51 1.17 0.52
CA ASN A 341 21.16 1.00 1.93
C ASN A 341 20.82 2.39 2.54
N PHE A 342 19.55 2.66 2.74
CA PHE A 342 19.07 3.95 3.26
C PHE A 342 19.49 4.26 4.70
N GLU A 343 20.01 3.28 5.45
CA GLU A 343 20.53 3.51 6.81
C GLU A 343 21.97 4.06 6.81
N SER A 344 22.73 3.76 5.77
CA SER A 344 24.16 4.08 5.69
C SER A 344 24.55 4.93 4.48
N GLU A 345 23.70 5.04 3.48
CA GLU A 345 24.00 5.73 2.23
C GLU A 345 23.05 6.90 1.98
N PRO A 346 23.56 8.10 1.62
CA PRO A 346 22.70 9.23 1.25
C PRO A 346 22.08 9.03 -0.13
N LEU A 347 20.91 9.64 -0.37
CA LEU A 347 20.27 9.68 -1.71
C LEU A 347 21.07 10.48 -2.74
N GLY A 348 21.96 11.33 -2.29
CA GLY A 348 22.87 12.14 -3.09
C GLY A 348 23.78 12.98 -2.20
N VAL A 349 24.85 13.50 -2.76
CA VAL A 349 25.81 14.39 -2.09
C VAL A 349 25.74 15.73 -2.83
N SER A 350 25.61 16.83 -2.09
CA SER A 350 25.73 18.19 -2.68
C SER A 350 27.16 18.46 -3.07
N ASP A 351 27.34 19.14 -4.19
CA ASP A 351 28.65 19.67 -4.63
C ASP A 351 29.23 20.67 -3.61
#